data_b784c521fc4f63c4f85a00081a0a3efa
#
_entry.id   b784c521fc4f63c4f85a00081a0a3efa
#
_cell.length_a   1.000
_cell.length_b   1.000
_cell.length_c   1.000
_cell.angle_alpha   90.00
_cell.angle_beta   90.00
_cell.angle_gamma   90.00
#
_symmetry.space_group_name_H-M   'P 1'
#
loop_
_entity.id
_entity.type
_entity.pdbx_description
1 polymer ?
#
loop_
_entity_poly.entity_id
_entity_poly.type
_entity_poly.pdbx_seq_one_letter_code
_entity_poly.pdbx_strand_id
1 'polypeptide(L)'
;MSKEETQEIRQVQKEEEDNAEQEEGEVEEEEDKKSENESEEEVELEESKEKKLKSGNEVNKSSIKRRRSLYAGFDEKQDLFRPEFRFNNHDPVKEKMWALMDTYLKRDKLSVQKSIVQHIEYTLSKTRFEINSQYLFQGTALSVRDRLLEQWNDTQIFIKINNPKKVYYLSIEFLLGRLLQNALVCLDLEKCYKDALNEFGIKIEEIYEEENDPALGNGGLGRLAACYIDSMATLNLPAWGYGIRYDYGIFRQAIQNYEQKEFPDYWLTKGNPWEIMRLDTQFKVRFYGYCRDSSKNGKSCREWVGGEEVIAVAYDTAVPGFNTFNCNTLRLWKSFPSEEFDFEDFNRGDFQSALSDKDQASYITSVLYPNDNSLSGKELRLKQEYFFSSASVQNVVNEFSKLNLPWSDFPKYNTLQLNDTHPTLALVELMRILLDEKGLDYGEAFYIVQKTFNYTNHTVLPEALEKWGVDIFERLLPRHLEIIYLINYFFMEEVK
;
A
#
# COMPACT_ATOMS: atom_id res chain seq x y z
N MET A 1 -63.00 53.36 42.70
CA MET A 1 -61.58 53.42 43.14
C MET A 1 -61.34 54.83 43.68
N SER A 2 -60.81 54.92 44.89
CA SER A 2 -60.51 56.23 45.52
C SER A 2 -59.18 56.79 44.90
N LYS A 3 -58.97 58.07 45.03
CA LYS A 3 -57.73 58.68 44.51
C LYS A 3 -56.45 58.12 45.18
N GLU A 4 -56.59 57.57 46.37
CA GLU A 4 -55.49 56.85 47.08
C GLU A 4 -55.13 55.53 46.47
N GLU A 5 -56.08 54.68 46.09
CA GLU A 5 -55.85 53.40 45.42
C GLU A 5 -55.13 53.57 44.07
N THR A 6 -55.42 54.68 43.37
CA THR A 6 -54.78 54.94 42.06
C THR A 6 -53.31 55.40 42.24
N GLN A 7 -53.00 56.02 43.40
CA GLN A 7 -51.64 56.46 43.71
C GLN A 7 -50.72 55.30 44.17
N GLU A 8 -51.27 54.36 44.96
CA GLU A 8 -50.54 53.17 45.36
C GLU A 8 -50.23 52.27 44.18
N ILE A 9 -51.16 52.09 43.24
CA ILE A 9 -50.90 51.26 42.03
C ILE A 9 -49.79 51.84 41.14
N ARG A 10 -49.73 53.18 41.04
CA ARG A 10 -48.67 53.84 40.28
C ARG A 10 -47.32 53.78 40.96
N GLN A 11 -47.30 53.72 42.30
CA GLN A 11 -46.06 53.66 43.06
C GLN A 11 -45.46 52.21 42.94
N VAL A 12 -46.31 51.20 43.01
CA VAL A 12 -45.90 49.79 42.81
C VAL A 12 -45.41 49.56 41.37
N GLN A 13 -46.11 50.11 40.37
CA GLN A 13 -45.68 49.98 38.98
C GLN A 13 -44.33 50.66 38.72
N LYS A 14 -44.07 51.80 39.40
CA LYS A 14 -42.79 52.49 39.25
C LYS A 14 -41.62 51.74 39.94
N GLU A 15 -41.90 51.09 41.09
CA GLU A 15 -40.91 50.27 41.80
C GLU A 15 -40.60 48.92 41.03
N GLU A 16 -41.60 48.41 40.30
CA GLU A 16 -41.38 47.23 39.41
C GLU A 16 -40.61 47.64 38.14
N GLU A 17 -40.84 48.82 37.54
CA GLU A 17 -40.07 49.33 36.40
C GLU A 17 -38.60 49.64 36.79
N ASP A 18 -38.37 50.31 37.92
CA ASP A 18 -37.03 50.67 38.42
C ASP A 18 -36.21 49.36 38.79
N ASN A 19 -36.86 48.31 39.28
CA ASN A 19 -36.20 47.00 39.54
C ASN A 19 -35.90 46.22 38.25
N ALA A 20 -36.77 46.30 37.24
CA ALA A 20 -36.54 45.64 35.96
C ALA A 20 -35.36 46.29 35.20
N GLU A 21 -35.22 47.64 35.23
CA GLU A 21 -34.08 48.32 34.63
C GLU A 21 -32.75 48.03 35.36
N GLN A 22 -32.78 47.75 36.69
CA GLN A 22 -31.59 47.33 37.43
C GLN A 22 -31.17 45.89 37.12
N GLU A 23 -32.15 44.99 37.01
CA GLU A 23 -31.85 43.59 36.63
C GLU A 23 -31.34 43.48 35.16
N GLU A 24 -31.90 44.27 34.20
CA GLU A 24 -31.38 44.30 32.83
C GLU A 24 -29.95 44.86 32.75
N GLY A 25 -29.63 45.90 33.55
CA GLY A 25 -28.29 46.49 33.62
C GLY A 25 -27.24 45.52 34.21
N GLU A 26 -27.60 44.73 35.22
CA GLU A 26 -26.68 43.72 35.80
C GLU A 26 -26.47 42.52 34.86
N VAL A 27 -27.47 42.15 34.06
CA VAL A 27 -27.35 41.08 33.07
C VAL A 27 -26.47 41.50 31.88
N GLU A 28 -26.61 42.76 31.40
CA GLU A 28 -25.74 43.27 30.33
C GLU A 28 -24.27 43.41 30.80
N GLU A 29 -24.00 43.83 32.04
CA GLU A 29 -22.62 43.87 32.57
C GLU A 29 -22.02 42.45 32.80
N GLU A 30 -22.82 41.43 33.11
CA GLU A 30 -22.34 40.07 33.20
C GLU A 30 -22.10 39.41 31.82
N GLU A 31 -22.94 39.70 30.81
CA GLU A 31 -22.74 39.24 29.45
C GLU A 31 -21.51 39.88 28.78
N ASP A 32 -21.30 41.21 28.98
CA ASP A 32 -20.10 41.87 28.47
C ASP A 32 -18.80 41.35 29.12
N LYS A 33 -18.79 41.13 30.43
CA LYS A 33 -17.64 40.53 31.14
C LYS A 33 -17.40 39.09 30.72
N LYS A 34 -18.45 38.38 30.34
CA LYS A 34 -18.33 37.00 29.84
C LYS A 34 -17.79 36.95 28.42
N SER A 35 -18.24 37.88 27.55
CA SER A 35 -17.74 38.02 26.18
C SER A 35 -16.27 38.47 26.12
N GLU A 36 -15.84 39.37 27.01
CA GLU A 36 -14.43 39.78 27.12
C GLU A 36 -13.54 38.62 27.62
N ASN A 37 -13.98 37.85 28.62
CA ASN A 37 -13.24 36.69 29.10
C ASN A 37 -13.17 35.57 28.05
N GLU A 38 -14.24 35.29 27.30
CA GLU A 38 -14.23 34.30 26.21
C GLU A 38 -13.31 34.74 25.07
N SER A 39 -13.25 36.06 24.76
CA SER A 39 -12.33 36.58 23.73
C SER A 39 -10.86 36.55 24.17
N GLU A 40 -10.56 36.75 25.44
CA GLU A 40 -9.20 36.61 25.99
C GLU A 40 -8.76 35.17 26.06
N GLU A 41 -9.63 34.20 26.43
CA GLU A 41 -9.34 32.79 26.40
C GLU A 41 -9.15 32.25 24.97
N GLU A 42 -9.94 32.72 23.98
CA GLU A 42 -9.74 32.35 22.57
C GLU A 42 -8.41 32.90 22.04
N VAL A 43 -8.02 34.12 22.36
CA VAL A 43 -6.75 34.70 21.96
C VAL A 43 -5.56 33.96 22.61
N GLU A 44 -5.63 33.65 23.89
CA GLU A 44 -4.59 32.83 24.56
C GLU A 44 -4.52 31.42 24.01
N LEU A 45 -5.67 30.82 23.63
CA LEU A 45 -5.73 29.50 23.00
C LEU A 45 -5.15 29.51 21.58
N GLU A 46 -5.40 30.56 20.81
CA GLU A 46 -4.79 30.74 19.49
C GLU A 46 -3.28 31.03 19.57
N GLU A 47 -2.83 31.89 20.47
CA GLU A 47 -1.41 32.10 20.71
C GLU A 47 -0.70 30.84 21.22
N SER A 48 -1.35 30.04 22.07
CA SER A 48 -0.84 28.74 22.52
C SER A 48 -0.77 27.73 21.40
N LYS A 49 -1.77 27.71 20.50
CA LYS A 49 -1.75 26.88 19.28
C LYS A 49 -0.67 27.35 18.30
N GLU A 50 -0.49 28.66 18.09
CA GLU A 50 0.60 29.20 17.26
C GLU A 50 1.99 28.92 17.85
N LYS A 51 2.16 29.04 19.17
CA LYS A 51 3.41 28.68 19.85
C LYS A 51 3.70 27.18 19.76
N LYS A 52 2.67 26.31 19.89
CA LYS A 52 2.81 24.86 19.66
C LYS A 52 3.08 24.52 18.20
N LEU A 53 2.47 25.22 17.24
CA LEU A 53 2.75 25.06 15.81
C LEU A 53 4.18 25.51 15.46
N LYS A 54 4.63 26.65 16.01
CA LYS A 54 6.00 27.16 15.81
C LYS A 54 7.03 26.24 16.48
N SER A 55 6.79 25.76 17.70
CA SER A 55 7.66 24.79 18.37
C SER A 55 7.61 23.41 17.71
N GLY A 56 6.46 22.95 17.22
CA GLY A 56 6.30 21.75 16.44
C GLY A 56 7.05 21.83 15.09
N ASN A 57 7.00 22.99 14.44
CA ASN A 57 7.76 23.24 13.21
C ASN A 57 9.27 23.34 13.44
N GLU A 58 9.73 23.88 14.57
CA GLU A 58 11.16 23.94 14.90
C GLU A 58 11.69 22.56 15.34
N VAL A 59 10.93 21.80 16.12
CA VAL A 59 11.26 20.41 16.47
C VAL A 59 11.24 19.54 15.22
N ASN A 60 10.29 19.74 14.31
CA ASN A 60 10.25 19.02 13.04
C ASN A 60 11.43 19.41 12.12
N LYS A 61 11.74 20.71 12.00
CA LYS A 61 12.92 21.15 11.24
C LYS A 61 14.24 20.62 11.81
N SER A 62 14.40 20.58 13.13
CA SER A 62 15.60 20.01 13.77
C SER A 62 15.64 18.48 13.66
N SER A 63 14.48 17.80 13.73
CA SER A 63 14.37 16.36 13.51
C SER A 63 14.57 15.98 12.05
N ILE A 64 14.11 16.79 11.12
CA ILE A 64 14.36 16.64 9.68
C ILE A 64 15.85 16.85 9.37
N LYS A 65 16.50 17.87 9.94
CA LYS A 65 17.95 18.07 9.84
C LYS A 65 18.74 16.88 10.41
N ARG A 66 18.35 16.37 11.59
CA ARG A 66 18.97 15.20 12.21
C ARG A 66 18.72 13.90 11.44
N ARG A 67 17.54 13.74 10.82
CA ARG A 67 17.20 12.57 9.98
C ARG A 67 17.88 12.62 8.62
N ARG A 68 18.03 13.80 8.00
CA ARG A 68 18.86 13.98 6.79
C ARG A 68 20.32 13.59 7.02
N SER A 69 20.86 13.81 8.21
CA SER A 69 22.23 13.41 8.56
C SER A 69 22.40 11.91 8.86
N LEU A 70 21.32 11.16 9.08
CA LEU A 70 21.38 9.71 9.26
C LEU A 70 21.55 8.95 7.94
N TYR A 71 21.20 9.55 6.81
CA TYR A 71 21.64 9.12 5.49
C TYR A 71 23.03 9.77 5.26
N ALA A 72 24.06 9.16 5.86
CA ALA A 72 25.42 9.70 5.89
C ALA A 72 25.91 10.06 4.48
N GLY A 73 26.20 11.33 4.26
CA GLY A 73 26.76 11.85 3.01
C GLY A 73 26.02 13.06 2.42
N PHE A 74 24.90 13.50 3.00
CA PHE A 74 24.25 14.73 2.55
C PHE A 74 24.94 15.97 3.12
N ASP A 75 25.67 16.68 2.28
CA ASP A 75 26.15 18.03 2.56
C ASP A 75 24.99 19.01 2.30
N GLU A 76 24.61 19.81 3.33
CA GLU A 76 23.53 20.83 3.22
C GLU A 76 23.79 21.89 2.14
N LYS A 77 24.99 21.94 1.55
CA LYS A 77 25.40 22.92 0.55
C LYS A 77 25.33 22.44 -0.89
N GLN A 78 25.12 21.14 -1.11
CA GLN A 78 24.92 20.58 -2.45
C GLN A 78 23.48 20.15 -2.58
N ASP A 79 22.75 20.80 -3.47
CA ASP A 79 21.43 20.36 -3.89
C ASP A 79 21.54 18.93 -4.41
N LEU A 80 21.09 17.97 -3.58
CA LEU A 80 20.77 16.60 -3.96
C LEU A 80 21.98 15.76 -4.38
N PHE A 81 22.64 15.20 -3.38
CA PHE A 81 23.70 14.21 -3.58
C PHE A 81 23.09 12.85 -3.92
N ARG A 82 23.32 12.36 -5.14
CA ARG A 82 23.15 10.95 -5.47
C ARG A 82 24.34 10.17 -4.92
N PRO A 83 24.12 9.06 -4.16
CA PRO A 83 25.23 8.26 -3.68
C PRO A 83 26.11 7.87 -4.86
N GLU A 84 27.43 8.13 -4.76
CA GLU A 84 28.38 7.65 -5.75
C GLU A 84 28.33 6.12 -5.78
N PHE A 85 27.83 5.57 -6.89
CA PHE A 85 27.84 4.15 -7.13
C PHE A 85 29.26 3.73 -7.51
N ARG A 86 29.99 3.18 -6.57
CA ARG A 86 31.15 2.36 -6.92
C ARG A 86 30.63 1.01 -7.39
N PHE A 87 30.34 0.89 -8.68
CA PHE A 87 30.18 -0.41 -9.27
C PHE A 87 31.51 -1.14 -9.16
N ASN A 88 31.54 -2.28 -8.46
CA ASN A 88 32.74 -3.12 -8.35
C ASN A 88 33.23 -3.66 -9.70
N ASN A 89 32.44 -3.54 -10.75
CA ASN A 89 32.81 -3.77 -12.14
C ASN A 89 32.72 -2.43 -12.88
N HIS A 90 33.87 -1.79 -13.10
CA HIS A 90 33.99 -0.63 -13.97
C HIS A 90 33.51 -0.98 -15.37
N ASP A 91 32.23 -0.62 -15.67
CA ASP A 91 31.71 -0.65 -17.03
C ASP A 91 31.66 0.79 -17.54
N PRO A 92 32.63 1.18 -18.38
CA PRO A 92 32.76 2.58 -18.83
C PRO A 92 31.53 3.06 -19.62
N VAL A 93 30.75 2.15 -20.18
CA VAL A 93 29.49 2.49 -20.86
C VAL A 93 28.42 2.89 -19.85
N LYS A 94 28.27 2.12 -18.77
CA LYS A 94 27.34 2.44 -17.69
C LYS A 94 27.72 3.71 -16.96
N GLU A 95 29.00 3.90 -16.64
CA GLU A 95 29.49 5.14 -16.01
C GLU A 95 29.16 6.36 -16.87
N LYS A 96 29.39 6.30 -18.18
CA LYS A 96 29.07 7.38 -19.10
C LYS A 96 27.56 7.63 -19.21
N MET A 97 26.74 6.58 -19.21
CA MET A 97 25.29 6.73 -19.21
C MET A 97 24.77 7.39 -17.92
N TRP A 98 25.27 6.96 -16.78
CA TRP A 98 24.83 7.49 -15.50
C TRP A 98 25.35 8.92 -15.23
N ALA A 99 26.48 9.31 -15.79
CA ALA A 99 26.95 10.70 -15.74
C ALA A 99 25.97 11.69 -16.39
N LEU A 100 25.12 11.24 -17.31
CA LEU A 100 24.06 12.05 -17.90
C LEU A 100 22.86 12.24 -16.95
N MET A 101 22.73 11.42 -15.91
CA MET A 101 21.64 11.44 -14.92
C MET A 101 22.08 12.14 -13.62
N ASP A 102 22.99 13.09 -13.72
CA ASP A 102 23.73 13.66 -12.60
C ASP A 102 22.91 14.61 -11.70
N THR A 103 21.73 15.00 -12.17
CA THR A 103 20.88 15.94 -11.44
C THR A 103 19.45 15.40 -11.30
N TYR A 104 18.86 15.64 -10.13
CA TYR A 104 17.43 15.41 -9.93
C TYR A 104 16.58 16.36 -10.76
N LEU A 105 15.33 15.94 -11.02
CA LEU A 105 14.36 16.79 -11.70
C LEU A 105 14.11 18.06 -10.92
N LYS A 106 14.19 19.18 -11.61
CA LYS A 106 13.95 20.49 -11.00
C LYS A 106 12.54 20.58 -10.42
N ARG A 107 12.44 21.27 -9.28
CA ARG A 107 11.20 21.45 -8.52
C ARG A 107 10.60 22.85 -8.67
N ASP A 108 11.08 23.63 -9.65
CA ASP A 108 10.52 24.96 -9.95
C ASP A 108 9.28 24.84 -10.85
N LYS A 109 8.46 25.88 -10.81
CA LYS A 109 7.17 25.96 -11.52
C LYS A 109 7.30 25.69 -13.02
N LEU A 110 8.26 26.31 -13.69
CA LEU A 110 8.43 26.16 -15.14
C LEU A 110 8.84 24.72 -15.52
N SER A 111 9.70 24.10 -14.71
CA SER A 111 10.11 22.71 -14.93
C SER A 111 8.95 21.74 -14.70
N VAL A 112 8.08 22.00 -13.72
CA VAL A 112 6.84 21.25 -13.50
C VAL A 112 5.89 21.40 -14.69
N GLN A 113 5.63 22.62 -15.16
CA GLN A 113 4.78 22.89 -16.33
C GLN A 113 5.27 22.15 -17.57
N LYS A 114 6.59 22.23 -17.86
CA LYS A 114 7.19 21.51 -18.97
C LYS A 114 7.03 20.00 -18.84
N SER A 115 7.26 19.44 -17.65
CA SER A 115 7.11 18.01 -17.40
C SER A 115 5.68 17.53 -17.63
N ILE A 116 4.67 18.26 -17.16
CA ILE A 116 3.25 17.94 -17.39
C ILE A 116 2.96 17.92 -18.89
N VAL A 117 3.32 18.97 -19.62
CA VAL A 117 3.08 19.08 -21.07
C VAL A 117 3.82 17.98 -21.83
N GLN A 118 5.08 17.68 -21.48
CA GLN A 118 5.85 16.60 -22.09
C GLN A 118 5.18 15.25 -21.91
N HIS A 119 4.63 14.94 -20.73
CA HIS A 119 3.89 13.69 -20.53
C HIS A 119 2.61 13.65 -21.36
N ILE A 120 1.86 14.74 -21.45
CA ILE A 120 0.65 14.80 -22.29
C ILE A 120 1.03 14.55 -23.76
N GLU A 121 2.04 15.23 -24.27
CA GLU A 121 2.42 15.15 -25.68
C GLU A 121 3.12 13.83 -26.03
N TYR A 122 4.13 13.42 -25.27
CA TYR A 122 4.99 12.28 -25.65
C TYR A 122 4.59 10.96 -24.99
N THR A 123 4.13 10.97 -23.74
CA THR A 123 3.75 9.74 -23.05
C THR A 123 2.32 9.32 -23.40
N LEU A 124 1.40 10.28 -23.41
CA LEU A 124 -0.02 10.03 -23.70
C LEU A 124 -0.36 10.23 -25.19
N SER A 125 0.58 10.75 -25.99
CA SER A 125 0.41 11.02 -27.43
C SER A 125 -0.82 11.87 -27.72
N LYS A 126 -1.01 12.97 -26.96
CA LYS A 126 -2.13 13.89 -27.11
C LYS A 126 -1.68 15.24 -27.60
N THR A 127 -2.37 15.74 -28.60
CA THR A 127 -2.14 17.07 -29.14
C THR A 127 -2.81 18.14 -28.27
N ARG A 128 -2.36 19.38 -28.36
CA ARG A 128 -2.94 20.55 -27.68
C ARG A 128 -4.45 20.74 -27.91
N PHE A 129 -5.02 20.12 -28.95
CA PHE A 129 -6.45 20.22 -29.28
C PHE A 129 -7.29 19.14 -28.58
N GLU A 130 -6.65 18.13 -27.98
CA GLU A 130 -7.31 16.97 -27.34
C GLU A 130 -7.21 16.99 -25.82
N ILE A 131 -6.65 18.05 -25.23
CA ILE A 131 -6.45 18.15 -23.78
C ILE A 131 -7.81 18.25 -23.07
N ASN A 132 -8.04 17.35 -22.13
CA ASN A 132 -9.17 17.34 -21.22
C ASN A 132 -8.69 17.09 -19.80
N SER A 133 -9.60 17.15 -18.80
CA SER A 133 -9.27 16.96 -17.39
C SER A 133 -8.58 15.64 -17.11
N GLN A 134 -8.97 14.55 -17.79
CA GLN A 134 -8.36 13.23 -17.63
C GLN A 134 -6.89 13.21 -18.09
N TYR A 135 -6.58 13.79 -19.24
CA TYR A 135 -5.18 13.85 -19.72
C TYR A 135 -4.33 14.81 -18.89
N LEU A 136 -4.93 15.87 -18.38
CA LEU A 136 -4.28 16.77 -17.42
C LEU A 136 -3.96 16.03 -16.10
N PHE A 137 -4.90 15.23 -15.57
CA PHE A 137 -4.63 14.37 -14.43
C PHE A 137 -3.48 13.39 -14.74
N GLN A 138 -3.55 12.65 -15.83
CA GLN A 138 -2.52 11.66 -16.17
C GLN A 138 -1.14 12.30 -16.37
N GLY A 139 -1.06 13.42 -17.09
CA GLY A 139 0.20 14.15 -17.28
C GLY A 139 0.77 14.70 -15.98
N THR A 140 -0.10 15.22 -15.11
CA THR A 140 0.29 15.69 -13.77
C THR A 140 0.78 14.52 -12.90
N ALA A 141 0.04 13.42 -12.85
CA ALA A 141 0.40 12.24 -12.08
C ALA A 141 1.74 11.62 -12.55
N LEU A 142 1.95 11.53 -13.87
CA LEU A 142 3.22 11.05 -14.44
C LEU A 142 4.39 11.98 -14.09
N SER A 143 4.18 13.29 -14.14
CA SER A 143 5.19 14.28 -13.72
C SER A 143 5.56 14.17 -12.23
N VAL A 144 4.59 13.89 -11.37
CA VAL A 144 4.82 13.61 -9.94
C VAL A 144 5.51 12.28 -9.74
N ARG A 145 5.06 11.23 -10.46
CA ARG A 145 5.66 9.90 -10.42
C ARG A 145 7.15 9.91 -10.75
N ASP A 146 7.57 10.68 -11.74
CA ASP A 146 8.99 10.76 -12.09
C ASP A 146 9.84 11.22 -10.90
N ARG A 147 9.35 12.18 -10.12
CA ARG A 147 10.02 12.66 -8.90
C ARG A 147 9.95 11.67 -7.75
N LEU A 148 8.89 10.88 -7.68
CA LEU A 148 8.79 9.74 -6.75
C LEU A 148 9.82 8.66 -7.09
N LEU A 149 9.97 8.34 -8.39
CA LEU A 149 10.88 7.30 -8.85
C LEU A 149 12.34 7.65 -8.60
N GLU A 150 12.73 8.93 -8.60
CA GLU A 150 14.07 9.35 -8.17
C GLU A 150 14.31 8.93 -6.71
N GLN A 151 13.42 9.29 -5.79
CA GLN A 151 13.54 8.92 -4.38
C GLN A 151 13.42 7.39 -4.18
N TRP A 152 12.56 6.73 -4.93
CA TRP A 152 12.38 5.28 -4.88
C TRP A 152 13.66 4.56 -5.30
N ASN A 153 14.29 4.96 -6.40
CA ASN A 153 15.56 4.41 -6.86
C ASN A 153 16.65 4.57 -5.81
N ASP A 154 16.79 5.77 -5.24
CA ASP A 154 17.80 6.04 -4.21
C ASP A 154 17.57 5.19 -2.95
N THR A 155 16.32 5.00 -2.55
CA THR A 155 15.95 4.10 -1.44
C THR A 155 16.34 2.65 -1.75
N GLN A 156 16.02 2.13 -2.96
CA GLN A 156 16.38 0.77 -3.35
C GLN A 156 17.89 0.56 -3.36
N ILE A 157 18.63 1.55 -3.81
CA ILE A 157 20.08 1.55 -3.82
C ILE A 157 20.66 1.52 -2.40
N PHE A 158 20.15 2.39 -1.52
CA PHE A 158 20.53 2.41 -0.11
C PHE A 158 20.31 1.05 0.56
N ILE A 159 19.13 0.45 0.33
CA ILE A 159 18.80 -0.88 0.85
C ILE A 159 19.74 -1.95 0.31
N LYS A 160 20.09 -1.90 -0.97
CA LYS A 160 21.00 -2.86 -1.59
C LYS A 160 22.41 -2.77 -1.06
N ILE A 161 22.91 -1.55 -0.80
CA ILE A 161 24.27 -1.33 -0.28
C ILE A 161 24.37 -1.69 1.21
N ASN A 162 23.40 -1.26 2.02
CA ASN A 162 23.47 -1.40 3.46
C ASN A 162 22.84 -2.69 3.98
N ASN A 163 22.04 -3.37 3.14
CA ASN A 163 21.34 -4.61 3.45
C ASN A 163 20.68 -4.62 4.84
N PRO A 164 19.86 -3.61 5.18
CA PRO A 164 19.18 -3.54 6.48
C PRO A 164 18.15 -4.66 6.63
N LYS A 165 17.70 -4.89 7.86
CA LYS A 165 16.54 -5.78 8.08
C LYS A 165 15.30 -5.19 7.42
N LYS A 166 14.60 -6.00 6.62
CA LYS A 166 13.44 -5.60 5.82
C LYS A 166 12.15 -6.09 6.44
N VAL A 167 11.13 -5.26 6.39
CA VAL A 167 9.77 -5.59 6.82
C VAL A 167 8.91 -5.84 5.58
N TYR A 168 8.22 -6.98 5.55
CA TYR A 168 7.28 -7.32 4.49
C TYR A 168 5.88 -7.44 5.10
N TYR A 169 4.99 -6.57 4.68
CA TYR A 169 3.61 -6.53 5.16
C TYR A 169 2.70 -7.21 4.15
N LEU A 170 2.23 -8.41 4.49
CA LEU A 170 1.39 -9.22 3.62
C LEU A 170 -0.09 -8.99 3.95
N SER A 171 -0.86 -8.54 2.97
CA SER A 171 -2.30 -8.33 3.12
C SER A 171 -3.03 -8.62 1.82
N ILE A 172 -4.20 -9.25 1.92
CA ILE A 172 -5.08 -9.46 0.77
C ILE A 172 -5.79 -8.17 0.34
N GLU A 173 -5.76 -7.15 1.20
CA GLU A 173 -6.37 -5.84 0.98
C GLU A 173 -5.38 -4.70 1.15
N PHE A 174 -5.44 -3.71 0.25
CA PHE A 174 -4.81 -2.40 0.40
C PHE A 174 -5.76 -1.31 -0.07
N LEU A 175 -6.42 -0.64 0.89
CA LEU A 175 -7.37 0.45 0.62
C LEU A 175 -6.63 1.79 0.64
N LEU A 176 -5.96 2.11 -0.46
CA LEU A 176 -5.05 3.26 -0.56
C LEU A 176 -5.80 4.60 -0.64
N GLY A 177 -6.87 4.66 -1.41
CA GLY A 177 -7.48 5.92 -1.83
C GLY A 177 -6.68 6.61 -2.93
N ARG A 178 -7.00 7.88 -3.23
CA ARG A 178 -6.32 8.71 -4.23
C ARG A 178 -4.87 8.97 -3.83
N LEU A 179 -3.95 8.90 -4.78
CA LEU A 179 -2.52 8.96 -4.52
C LEU A 179 -1.87 10.31 -4.89
N LEU A 180 -2.45 11.07 -5.82
CA LEU A 180 -1.85 12.31 -6.34
C LEU A 180 -1.59 13.34 -5.24
N GLN A 181 -2.61 13.67 -4.45
CA GLN A 181 -2.47 14.67 -3.38
C GLN A 181 -1.50 14.18 -2.31
N ASN A 182 -1.61 12.91 -1.90
CA ASN A 182 -0.68 12.32 -0.93
C ASN A 182 0.77 12.39 -1.41
N ALA A 183 1.02 12.07 -2.68
CA ALA A 183 2.36 12.14 -3.27
C ALA A 183 2.91 13.57 -3.28
N LEU A 184 2.10 14.56 -3.66
CA LEU A 184 2.48 15.98 -3.65
C LEU A 184 2.80 16.49 -2.25
N VAL A 185 2.01 16.11 -1.25
CA VAL A 185 2.24 16.48 0.16
C VAL A 185 3.52 15.82 0.69
N CYS A 186 3.72 14.54 0.42
CA CYS A 186 4.92 13.82 0.86
C CYS A 186 6.21 14.38 0.24
N LEU A 187 6.14 14.84 -1.01
CA LEU A 187 7.27 15.43 -1.75
C LEU A 187 7.51 16.91 -1.42
N ASP A 188 6.61 17.56 -0.67
CA ASP A 188 6.59 19.02 -0.46
C ASP A 188 6.52 19.81 -1.79
N LEU A 189 5.64 19.37 -2.69
CA LEU A 189 5.46 19.94 -4.03
C LEU A 189 4.04 20.46 -4.30
N GLU A 190 3.10 20.29 -3.38
CA GLU A 190 1.69 20.67 -3.58
C GLU A 190 1.54 22.15 -4.01
N LYS A 191 2.21 23.05 -3.30
CA LYS A 191 2.19 24.48 -3.65
C LYS A 191 2.75 24.76 -5.05
N CYS A 192 3.86 24.11 -5.40
CA CYS A 192 4.52 24.32 -6.69
C CYS A 192 3.63 23.84 -7.86
N TYR A 193 2.98 22.68 -7.72
CA TYR A 193 2.05 22.15 -8.72
C TYR A 193 0.77 22.98 -8.81
N LYS A 194 0.25 23.43 -7.67
CA LYS A 194 -0.90 24.35 -7.62
C LYS A 194 -0.61 25.64 -8.39
N ASP A 195 0.54 26.27 -8.10
CA ASP A 195 0.95 27.51 -8.77
C ASP A 195 1.22 27.27 -10.27
N ALA A 196 1.75 26.12 -10.65
CA ALA A 196 2.03 25.74 -12.03
C ALA A 196 0.73 25.55 -12.85
N LEU A 197 -0.25 24.87 -12.29
CA LEU A 197 -1.55 24.60 -12.92
C LEU A 197 -2.43 25.86 -12.97
N ASN A 198 -2.39 26.70 -11.92
CA ASN A 198 -3.14 27.95 -11.88
C ASN A 198 -2.74 28.93 -13.02
N GLU A 199 -1.48 28.93 -13.47
CA GLU A 199 -1.06 29.71 -14.63
C GLU A 199 -1.72 29.25 -15.94
N PHE A 200 -2.12 27.99 -16.00
CA PHE A 200 -2.90 27.45 -17.13
C PHE A 200 -4.42 27.67 -16.94
N GLY A 201 -4.83 28.32 -15.85
CA GLY A 201 -6.24 28.49 -15.49
C GLY A 201 -6.90 27.22 -14.93
N ILE A 202 -6.12 26.24 -14.48
CA ILE A 202 -6.58 24.93 -14.00
C ILE A 202 -6.45 24.90 -12.48
N LYS A 203 -7.53 24.52 -11.80
CA LYS A 203 -7.50 24.29 -10.34
C LYS A 203 -7.03 22.88 -10.06
N ILE A 204 -6.06 22.73 -9.16
CA ILE A 204 -5.52 21.40 -8.79
C ILE A 204 -6.59 20.51 -8.18
N GLU A 205 -7.56 21.08 -7.48
CA GLU A 205 -8.68 20.38 -6.87
C GLU A 205 -9.55 19.65 -7.93
N GLU A 206 -9.71 20.25 -9.13
CA GLU A 206 -10.41 19.64 -10.26
C GLU A 206 -9.63 18.43 -10.79
N ILE A 207 -8.29 18.49 -10.75
CA ILE A 207 -7.42 17.39 -11.17
C ILE A 207 -7.49 16.22 -10.16
N TYR A 208 -7.57 16.49 -8.85
CA TYR A 208 -7.73 15.45 -7.83
C TYR A 208 -9.02 14.64 -8.01
N GLU A 209 -10.11 15.27 -8.48
CA GLU A 209 -11.41 14.61 -8.69
C GLU A 209 -11.40 13.64 -9.91
N GLU A 210 -10.45 13.77 -10.83
CA GLU A 210 -10.31 12.85 -11.97
C GLU A 210 -9.66 11.50 -11.59
N GLU A 211 -9.01 11.42 -10.41
CA GLU A 211 -8.37 10.20 -9.95
C GLU A 211 -9.39 9.20 -9.40
N ASN A 212 -9.40 8.01 -9.96
CA ASN A 212 -10.18 6.90 -9.42
C ASN A 212 -9.48 6.31 -8.18
N ASP A 213 -10.25 5.96 -7.16
CA ASP A 213 -9.73 5.23 -6.01
C ASP A 213 -9.34 3.81 -6.42
N PRO A 214 -8.12 3.34 -6.17
CA PRO A 214 -7.81 1.92 -6.21
C PRO A 214 -8.50 1.23 -5.02
N ALA A 215 -9.75 0.79 -5.24
CA ALA A 215 -10.59 0.18 -4.23
C ALA A 215 -10.23 -1.31 -4.00
N LEU A 216 -8.96 -1.56 -3.68
CA LEU A 216 -8.38 -2.90 -3.46
C LEU A 216 -8.51 -3.34 -1.99
N GLY A 217 -9.55 -2.92 -1.33
CA GLY A 217 -9.90 -3.25 0.06
C GLY A 217 -11.35 -2.99 0.36
N ASN A 218 -11.83 -3.55 1.48
CA ASN A 218 -13.23 -3.45 1.89
C ASN A 218 -13.44 -2.46 3.05
N GLY A 219 -12.55 -2.47 4.03
CA GLY A 219 -12.76 -1.69 5.25
C GLY A 219 -11.50 -1.50 6.09
N GLY A 220 -11.63 -1.70 7.41
CA GLY A 220 -10.57 -1.42 8.39
C GLY A 220 -9.25 -2.16 8.15
N LEU A 221 -9.31 -3.43 7.75
CA LEU A 221 -8.13 -4.25 7.47
C LEU A 221 -7.31 -3.66 6.31
N GLY A 222 -7.97 -3.35 5.20
CA GLY A 222 -7.33 -2.75 4.02
C GLY A 222 -6.83 -1.33 4.27
N ARG A 223 -7.58 -0.52 5.05
CA ARG A 223 -7.13 0.83 5.41
C ARG A 223 -5.95 0.80 6.38
N LEU A 224 -5.94 -0.11 7.35
CA LEU A 224 -4.80 -0.30 8.25
C LEU A 224 -3.52 -0.66 7.48
N ALA A 225 -3.62 -1.57 6.51
CA ALA A 225 -2.50 -1.92 5.63
C ALA A 225 -1.95 -0.70 4.89
N ALA A 226 -2.82 0.12 4.29
CA ALA A 226 -2.45 1.37 3.62
C ALA A 226 -1.76 2.35 4.57
N CYS A 227 -2.30 2.54 5.79
CA CYS A 227 -1.71 3.42 6.79
C CYS A 227 -0.34 2.91 7.29
N TYR A 228 -0.16 1.61 7.43
CA TYR A 228 1.12 1.05 7.89
C TYR A 228 2.23 1.20 6.85
N ILE A 229 1.97 0.97 5.55
CA ILE A 229 3.00 1.18 4.55
C ILE A 229 3.42 2.66 4.44
N ASP A 230 2.47 3.59 4.60
CA ASP A 230 2.72 5.03 4.66
C ASP A 230 3.54 5.40 5.91
N SER A 231 3.15 4.90 7.09
CA SER A 231 3.87 5.13 8.34
C SER A 231 5.28 4.56 8.31
N MET A 232 5.48 3.35 7.78
CA MET A 232 6.81 2.75 7.65
C MET A 232 7.69 3.57 6.70
N ALA A 233 7.13 4.08 5.60
CA ALA A 233 7.86 4.98 4.71
C ALA A 233 8.27 6.27 5.43
N THR A 234 7.36 6.91 6.16
CA THR A 234 7.59 8.13 6.93
C THR A 234 8.63 7.96 8.05
N LEU A 235 8.66 6.77 8.67
CA LEU A 235 9.62 6.43 9.73
C LEU A 235 10.97 5.94 9.20
N ASN A 236 11.19 5.95 7.89
CA ASN A 236 12.42 5.44 7.24
C ASN A 236 12.69 3.95 7.50
N LEU A 237 11.63 3.15 7.65
CA LEU A 237 11.76 1.71 7.78
C LEU A 237 11.82 1.07 6.38
N PRO A 238 12.81 0.21 6.10
CA PRO A 238 12.86 -0.54 4.84
C PRO A 238 11.71 -1.53 4.76
N ALA A 239 10.67 -1.21 4.00
CA ALA A 239 9.44 -1.99 3.99
C ALA A 239 8.85 -2.19 2.60
N TRP A 240 8.18 -3.34 2.42
CA TRP A 240 7.37 -3.69 1.26
C TRP A 240 5.97 -4.08 1.70
N GLY A 241 4.94 -3.57 1.01
CA GLY A 241 3.61 -4.16 1.03
C GLY A 241 3.51 -5.23 -0.05
N TYR A 242 2.91 -6.39 0.28
CA TYR A 242 2.60 -7.45 -0.67
C TYR A 242 1.11 -7.76 -0.67
N GLY A 243 0.49 -7.79 -1.85
CA GLY A 243 -0.92 -8.11 -2.02
C GLY A 243 -1.26 -8.59 -3.42
N ILE A 244 -2.52 -8.52 -3.80
CA ILE A 244 -3.05 -8.91 -5.10
C ILE A 244 -3.44 -7.66 -5.89
N ARG A 245 -3.06 -7.61 -7.17
CA ARG A 245 -3.54 -6.62 -8.12
C ARG A 245 -4.84 -7.10 -8.73
N TYR A 246 -5.95 -6.72 -8.12
CA TYR A 246 -7.26 -7.08 -8.63
C TYR A 246 -7.60 -6.30 -9.91
N ASP A 247 -8.26 -6.96 -10.85
CA ASP A 247 -8.73 -6.33 -12.10
C ASP A 247 -9.87 -5.35 -11.83
N TYR A 248 -10.71 -5.69 -10.86
CA TYR A 248 -11.85 -4.88 -10.43
C TYR A 248 -11.67 -4.49 -8.97
N GLY A 249 -12.05 -3.27 -8.62
CA GLY A 249 -12.23 -2.89 -7.23
C GLY A 249 -13.33 -3.74 -6.56
N ILE A 250 -13.50 -3.60 -5.23
CA ILE A 250 -14.43 -4.50 -4.51
C ILE A 250 -15.84 -4.48 -5.11
N PHE A 251 -16.43 -3.32 -5.30
CA PHE A 251 -17.64 -3.02 -6.08
C PHE A 251 -17.96 -1.52 -6.02
N ARG A 252 -18.70 -1.05 -7.00
CA ARG A 252 -19.31 0.28 -7.00
C ARG A 252 -20.76 0.19 -6.54
N GLN A 253 -21.15 1.00 -5.56
CA GLN A 253 -22.51 1.06 -5.05
C GLN A 253 -23.34 2.08 -5.82
N ALA A 254 -24.60 1.75 -6.10
CA ALA A 254 -25.60 2.69 -6.60
C ALA A 254 -26.97 2.40 -5.94
N ILE A 255 -27.81 3.43 -5.88
CA ILE A 255 -29.19 3.28 -5.40
C ILE A 255 -30.09 3.25 -6.63
N GLN A 256 -30.83 2.14 -6.79
CA GLN A 256 -31.83 1.96 -7.83
C GLN A 256 -33.13 1.44 -7.21
N ASN A 257 -34.23 2.09 -7.50
CA ASN A 257 -35.56 1.73 -6.97
C ASN A 257 -35.59 1.64 -5.43
N TYR A 258 -34.91 2.58 -4.76
CA TYR A 258 -34.75 2.64 -3.28
C TYR A 258 -33.98 1.46 -2.66
N GLU A 259 -33.26 0.67 -3.46
CA GLU A 259 -32.42 -0.44 -3.02
C GLU A 259 -30.96 -0.17 -3.41
N GLN A 260 -30.02 -0.61 -2.58
CA GLN A 260 -28.62 -0.65 -2.94
C GLN A 260 -28.40 -1.72 -4.00
N LYS A 261 -27.67 -1.36 -5.06
CA LYS A 261 -27.17 -2.28 -6.10
C LYS A 261 -25.68 -2.16 -6.20
N GLU A 262 -25.04 -3.30 -6.39
CA GLU A 262 -23.59 -3.44 -6.55
C GLU A 262 -23.26 -3.64 -8.01
N PHE A 263 -22.24 -2.92 -8.49
CA PHE A 263 -21.75 -2.98 -9.86
C PHE A 263 -20.24 -3.22 -9.86
N PRO A 264 -19.70 -3.83 -10.91
CA PRO A 264 -18.26 -3.93 -11.07
C PRO A 264 -17.58 -2.55 -11.00
N ASP A 265 -16.50 -2.48 -10.27
CA ASP A 265 -15.67 -1.28 -10.19
C ASP A 265 -14.52 -1.37 -11.19
N TYR A 266 -14.66 -0.71 -12.32
CA TYR A 266 -13.67 -0.67 -13.40
C TYR A 266 -12.57 0.38 -13.12
N TRP A 267 -11.89 0.27 -11.99
CA TRP A 267 -10.92 1.26 -11.53
C TRP A 267 -9.75 1.51 -12.49
N LEU A 268 -9.45 0.55 -13.38
CA LEU A 268 -8.37 0.63 -14.37
C LEU A 268 -8.79 1.21 -15.72
N THR A 269 -10.05 1.60 -15.91
CA THR A 269 -10.57 2.06 -17.21
C THR A 269 -9.80 3.27 -17.78
N LYS A 270 -9.35 4.16 -16.90
CA LYS A 270 -8.56 5.33 -17.27
C LYS A 270 -7.04 5.06 -17.24
N GLY A 271 -6.61 3.82 -17.01
CA GLY A 271 -5.23 3.45 -16.72
C GLY A 271 -4.83 3.77 -15.28
N ASN A 272 -3.66 3.28 -14.87
CA ASN A 272 -3.07 3.59 -13.57
C ASN A 272 -1.66 4.18 -13.78
N PRO A 273 -1.50 5.50 -13.62
CA PRO A 273 -0.20 6.14 -13.84
C PRO A 273 0.85 5.79 -12.78
N TRP A 274 0.44 5.23 -11.65
CA TRP A 274 1.32 4.99 -10.49
C TRP A 274 2.05 3.66 -10.53
N GLU A 275 1.47 2.65 -11.17
CA GLU A 275 2.05 1.30 -11.19
C GLU A 275 3.09 1.10 -12.29
N ILE A 276 4.05 0.23 -12.00
CA ILE A 276 5.09 -0.20 -12.94
C ILE A 276 5.07 -1.71 -12.99
N MET A 277 4.77 -2.27 -14.17
CA MET A 277 4.86 -3.70 -14.41
C MET A 277 6.33 -4.15 -14.42
N ARG A 278 6.65 -5.17 -13.63
CA ARG A 278 8.00 -5.71 -13.46
C ARG A 278 8.12 -7.07 -14.11
N LEU A 279 8.41 -7.08 -15.40
CA LEU A 279 8.63 -8.34 -16.16
C LEU A 279 9.87 -9.11 -15.72
N ASP A 280 10.81 -8.44 -15.05
CA ASP A 280 12.01 -9.00 -14.44
C ASP A 280 11.74 -9.68 -13.08
N THR A 281 10.54 -9.54 -12.55
CA THR A 281 10.14 -10.09 -11.24
C THR A 281 8.86 -10.88 -11.40
N GLN A 282 9.06 -12.18 -11.65
CA GLN A 282 7.96 -13.12 -11.86
C GLN A 282 8.29 -14.47 -11.23
N PHE A 283 7.26 -15.15 -10.72
CA PHE A 283 7.37 -16.43 -10.03
C PHE A 283 6.28 -17.38 -10.45
N LYS A 284 6.63 -18.68 -10.59
CA LYS A 284 5.66 -19.73 -10.80
C LYS A 284 4.97 -20.11 -9.51
N VAL A 285 3.65 -20.22 -9.54
CA VAL A 285 2.82 -20.70 -8.43
C VAL A 285 2.07 -21.93 -8.91
N ARG A 286 2.23 -23.04 -8.17
CA ARG A 286 1.64 -24.33 -8.53
C ARG A 286 0.41 -24.62 -7.68
N PHE A 287 -0.57 -25.26 -8.30
CA PHE A 287 -1.77 -25.80 -7.67
C PHE A 287 -1.95 -27.27 -8.06
N TYR A 288 -2.67 -28.02 -7.25
CA TYR A 288 -2.99 -29.44 -7.47
C TYR A 288 -1.75 -30.34 -7.50
N GLY A 289 -1.80 -31.41 -8.31
CA GLY A 289 -0.74 -32.40 -8.35
C GLY A 289 -0.75 -33.35 -7.15
N TYR A 290 0.39 -33.99 -6.89
CA TYR A 290 0.55 -34.93 -5.78
C TYR A 290 1.99 -34.95 -5.27
N CYS A 291 2.19 -35.50 -4.08
CA CYS A 291 3.50 -35.67 -3.49
C CYS A 291 4.01 -37.09 -3.67
N ARG A 292 5.30 -37.21 -3.99
CA ARG A 292 5.99 -38.52 -4.06
C ARG A 292 7.29 -38.49 -3.28
N ASP A 293 7.73 -39.65 -2.87
CA ASP A 293 9.08 -39.84 -2.34
C ASP A 293 10.11 -39.71 -3.45
N SER A 294 11.15 -38.95 -3.18
CA SER A 294 12.26 -38.71 -4.10
C SER A 294 13.58 -38.70 -3.34
N SER A 295 14.68 -38.69 -4.04
CA SER A 295 16.01 -38.61 -3.46
C SER A 295 16.81 -37.53 -4.16
N LYS A 296 17.30 -36.56 -3.39
CA LYS A 296 18.18 -35.48 -3.88
C LYS A 296 19.51 -35.53 -3.13
N ASN A 297 20.61 -35.65 -3.87
CA ASN A 297 21.96 -35.77 -3.29
C ASN A 297 22.10 -36.91 -2.25
N GLY A 298 21.39 -38.03 -2.45
CA GLY A 298 21.43 -39.18 -1.54
C GLY A 298 20.60 -39.03 -0.26
N LYS A 299 19.88 -37.92 -0.09
CA LYS A 299 18.92 -37.70 1.01
C LYS A 299 17.50 -37.94 0.49
N SER A 300 16.69 -38.64 1.27
CA SER A 300 15.25 -38.75 1.02
C SER A 300 14.60 -37.38 1.14
N CYS A 301 13.78 -37.03 0.17
CA CYS A 301 12.99 -35.79 0.16
C CYS A 301 11.59 -36.04 -0.41
N ARG A 302 10.67 -35.12 -0.13
CA ARG A 302 9.35 -35.13 -0.78
C ARG A 302 9.40 -34.22 -2.00
N GLU A 303 8.76 -34.62 -3.05
CA GLU A 303 8.68 -33.88 -4.30
C GLU A 303 7.21 -33.67 -4.66
N TRP A 304 6.82 -32.40 -4.86
CA TRP A 304 5.50 -32.02 -5.35
C TRP A 304 5.53 -31.98 -6.88
N VAL A 305 4.79 -32.87 -7.54
CA VAL A 305 4.80 -33.06 -8.99
C VAL A 305 3.44 -32.92 -9.62
N GLY A 306 3.42 -32.57 -10.90
CA GLY A 306 2.20 -32.36 -11.67
C GLY A 306 1.44 -31.09 -11.23
N GLY A 307 0.15 -31.06 -11.54
CA GLY A 307 -0.72 -29.93 -11.27
C GLY A 307 -0.64 -28.83 -12.32
N GLU A 308 -1.21 -27.70 -12.01
CA GLU A 308 -1.30 -26.51 -12.85
C GLU A 308 -0.35 -25.44 -12.32
N GLU A 309 0.24 -24.65 -13.21
CA GLU A 309 1.09 -23.52 -12.84
C GLU A 309 0.54 -22.22 -13.41
N VAL A 310 0.65 -21.16 -12.65
CA VAL A 310 0.44 -19.78 -13.11
C VAL A 310 1.68 -18.94 -12.85
N ILE A 311 1.84 -17.86 -13.59
CA ILE A 311 2.92 -16.90 -13.40
C ILE A 311 2.41 -15.70 -12.60
N ALA A 312 2.98 -15.46 -11.43
CA ALA A 312 2.78 -14.24 -10.67
C ALA A 312 3.75 -13.16 -11.16
N VAL A 313 3.23 -12.09 -11.74
CA VAL A 313 4.01 -10.94 -12.21
C VAL A 313 3.81 -9.77 -11.26
N ALA A 314 4.91 -9.11 -10.87
CA ALA A 314 4.88 -7.99 -9.96
C ALA A 314 4.46 -6.68 -10.64
N TYR A 315 3.64 -5.89 -9.93
CA TYR A 315 3.30 -4.51 -10.23
C TYR A 315 3.67 -3.66 -9.02
N ASP A 316 4.62 -2.75 -9.20
CA ASP A 316 5.17 -1.92 -8.13
C ASP A 316 4.58 -0.52 -8.15
N THR A 317 4.17 -0.03 -6.99
CA THR A 317 3.78 1.36 -6.74
C THR A 317 4.68 1.96 -5.68
N ALA A 318 5.23 3.14 -5.96
CA ALA A 318 6.07 3.88 -5.03
C ALA A 318 5.24 4.46 -3.88
N VAL A 319 5.69 4.26 -2.64
CA VAL A 319 5.03 4.74 -1.41
C VAL A 319 5.95 5.73 -0.72
N PRO A 320 5.79 7.05 -0.93
CA PRO A 320 6.65 8.06 -0.34
C PRO A 320 6.39 8.23 1.16
N GLY A 321 7.44 8.49 1.92
CA GLY A 321 7.31 8.93 3.30
C GLY A 321 7.12 10.45 3.40
N PHE A 322 6.34 10.90 4.38
CA PHE A 322 6.11 12.32 4.62
C PHE A 322 7.37 13.01 5.14
N ASN A 323 7.79 14.08 4.46
CA ASN A 323 8.99 14.85 4.81
C ASN A 323 10.27 13.99 4.99
N THR A 324 10.43 12.95 4.18
CA THR A 324 11.62 12.10 4.17
C THR A 324 11.96 11.71 2.73
N PHE A 325 13.22 11.31 2.48
CA PHE A 325 13.65 10.78 1.18
C PHE A 325 13.31 9.30 1.00
N ASN A 326 12.84 8.63 2.05
CA ASN A 326 12.49 7.22 1.95
C ASN A 326 11.22 7.04 1.11
N CYS A 327 11.31 6.13 0.15
CA CYS A 327 10.19 5.75 -0.69
C CYS A 327 10.14 4.23 -0.78
N ASN A 328 9.18 3.64 -0.08
CA ASN A 328 8.97 2.20 -0.03
C ASN A 328 8.20 1.68 -1.25
N THR A 329 7.94 0.40 -1.30
CA THR A 329 7.27 -0.26 -2.42
C THR A 329 5.99 -0.95 -1.95
N LEU A 330 4.89 -0.73 -2.65
CA LEU A 330 3.75 -1.63 -2.65
C LEU A 330 3.83 -2.50 -3.90
N ARG A 331 4.01 -3.81 -3.70
CA ARG A 331 4.07 -4.82 -4.77
C ARG A 331 2.80 -5.64 -4.78
N LEU A 332 2.06 -5.54 -5.86
CA LEU A 332 0.85 -6.31 -6.08
C LEU A 332 1.08 -7.35 -7.17
N TRP A 333 0.64 -8.57 -6.91
CA TRP A 333 0.80 -9.69 -7.83
C TRP A 333 -0.39 -9.84 -8.75
N LYS A 334 -0.11 -9.98 -10.05
CA LYS A 334 -1.10 -10.30 -11.10
C LYS A 334 -0.80 -11.68 -11.66
N SER A 335 -1.84 -12.50 -11.80
CA SER A 335 -1.74 -13.84 -12.34
C SER A 335 -1.82 -13.83 -13.87
N PHE A 336 -0.91 -14.59 -14.48
CA PHE A 336 -0.86 -14.86 -15.92
C PHE A 336 -0.75 -16.37 -16.15
N PRO A 337 -1.19 -16.90 -17.30
CA PRO A 337 -1.00 -18.31 -17.62
C PRO A 337 0.49 -18.65 -17.73
N SER A 338 0.85 -19.87 -17.35
CA SER A 338 2.23 -20.38 -17.47
C SER A 338 2.54 -20.97 -18.84
N GLU A 339 1.52 -21.44 -19.52
CA GLU A 339 1.62 -22.03 -20.84
C GLU A 339 1.33 -20.98 -21.92
N GLU A 340 1.99 -21.17 -23.06
CA GLU A 340 1.69 -20.37 -24.22
C GLU A 340 0.28 -20.72 -24.73
N PHE A 341 -0.32 -19.77 -25.41
CA PHE A 341 -1.59 -19.93 -26.07
C PHE A 341 -1.63 -21.19 -26.95
N ASP A 342 -2.62 -22.08 -26.75
CA ASP A 342 -2.76 -23.30 -27.56
C ASP A 342 -3.17 -22.97 -28.98
N PHE A 343 -2.15 -22.88 -29.82
CA PHE A 343 -2.33 -22.52 -31.22
C PHE A 343 -2.96 -23.68 -32.03
N GLU A 344 -2.84 -24.91 -31.60
CA GLU A 344 -3.44 -26.07 -32.28
C GLU A 344 -4.94 -26.12 -32.05
N ASP A 345 -5.40 -25.93 -30.83
CA ASP A 345 -6.81 -25.85 -30.51
C ASP A 345 -7.47 -24.65 -31.17
N PHE A 346 -6.79 -23.50 -31.16
CA PHE A 346 -7.27 -22.30 -31.87
C PHE A 346 -7.44 -22.55 -33.37
N ASN A 347 -6.46 -23.19 -34.01
CA ASN A 347 -6.54 -23.49 -35.44
C ASN A 347 -7.61 -24.54 -35.77
N ARG A 348 -7.94 -25.42 -34.83
CA ARG A 348 -9.04 -26.40 -34.97
C ARG A 348 -10.42 -25.74 -34.79
N GLY A 349 -10.47 -24.49 -34.37
CA GLY A 349 -11.70 -23.75 -34.09
C GLY A 349 -12.24 -23.95 -32.67
N ASP A 350 -11.50 -24.61 -31.80
CA ASP A 350 -11.83 -24.73 -30.37
C ASP A 350 -11.24 -23.54 -29.58
N PHE A 351 -11.85 -22.38 -29.79
CA PHE A 351 -11.42 -21.15 -29.16
C PHE A 351 -11.59 -21.16 -27.64
N GLN A 352 -12.52 -21.95 -27.11
CA GLN A 352 -12.78 -22.04 -25.69
C GLN A 352 -11.66 -22.81 -24.97
N SER A 353 -11.24 -23.95 -25.51
CA SER A 353 -10.10 -24.70 -24.99
C SER A 353 -8.81 -23.90 -25.10
N ALA A 354 -8.58 -23.27 -26.25
CA ALA A 354 -7.38 -22.45 -26.49
C ALA A 354 -7.20 -21.27 -25.52
N LEU A 355 -8.28 -20.80 -24.90
CA LEU A 355 -8.28 -19.68 -23.93
C LEU A 355 -8.46 -20.12 -22.48
N SER A 356 -8.73 -21.41 -22.21
CA SER A 356 -9.09 -21.91 -20.88
C SER A 356 -8.05 -21.56 -19.81
N ASP A 357 -6.78 -21.76 -20.09
CA ASP A 357 -5.69 -21.51 -19.14
C ASP A 357 -5.51 -20.02 -18.83
N LYS A 358 -5.73 -19.17 -19.84
CA LYS A 358 -5.73 -17.73 -19.66
C LYS A 358 -6.89 -17.28 -18.76
N ASP A 359 -8.07 -17.82 -18.96
CA ASP A 359 -9.24 -17.49 -18.17
C ASP A 359 -9.09 -17.97 -16.73
N GLN A 360 -8.61 -19.21 -16.52
CA GLN A 360 -8.34 -19.77 -15.19
C GLN A 360 -7.30 -18.95 -14.41
N ALA A 361 -6.19 -18.60 -15.04
CA ALA A 361 -5.19 -17.73 -14.42
C ALA A 361 -5.78 -16.35 -14.07
N SER A 362 -6.60 -15.77 -14.96
CA SER A 362 -7.23 -14.47 -14.77
C SER A 362 -8.16 -14.42 -13.55
N TYR A 363 -8.94 -15.51 -13.30
CA TYR A 363 -9.89 -15.54 -12.18
C TYR A 363 -9.22 -15.34 -10.81
N ILE A 364 -7.98 -15.82 -10.62
CA ILE A 364 -7.25 -15.71 -9.35
C ILE A 364 -7.12 -14.25 -8.90
N THR A 365 -6.93 -13.31 -9.82
CA THR A 365 -6.72 -11.90 -9.50
C THR A 365 -7.84 -11.00 -10.01
N SER A 366 -9.03 -11.52 -10.23
CA SER A 366 -10.14 -10.73 -10.76
C SER A 366 -10.77 -9.83 -9.69
N VAL A 367 -11.26 -10.41 -8.60
CA VAL A 367 -12.05 -9.68 -7.58
C VAL A 367 -11.66 -10.14 -6.18
N LEU A 368 -11.59 -9.20 -5.25
CA LEU A 368 -11.43 -9.45 -3.81
C LEU A 368 -12.69 -10.14 -3.26
N TYR A 369 -12.50 -11.14 -2.39
CA TYR A 369 -13.57 -11.88 -1.72
C TYR A 369 -14.63 -12.45 -2.67
N PRO A 370 -14.27 -13.40 -3.53
CA PRO A 370 -15.27 -14.11 -4.32
C PRO A 370 -16.30 -14.79 -3.40
N ASN A 371 -17.52 -14.96 -3.89
CA ASN A 371 -18.57 -15.64 -3.13
C ASN A 371 -18.15 -17.08 -2.83
N ASP A 372 -17.97 -17.42 -1.56
CA ASP A 372 -17.49 -18.72 -1.06
C ASP A 372 -18.61 -19.64 -0.54
N ASN A 373 -19.85 -19.37 -0.88
CA ASN A 373 -20.98 -20.28 -0.58
C ASN A 373 -20.90 -21.60 -1.38
N SER A 374 -20.18 -21.62 -2.51
CA SER A 374 -19.93 -22.80 -3.34
C SER A 374 -18.52 -23.36 -3.12
N LEU A 375 -18.33 -24.66 -3.47
CA LEU A 375 -17.00 -25.26 -3.42
C LEU A 375 -16.00 -24.55 -4.35
N SER A 376 -16.45 -24.15 -5.55
CA SER A 376 -15.60 -23.42 -6.51
C SER A 376 -15.20 -22.04 -5.99
N GLY A 377 -16.09 -21.35 -5.29
CA GLY A 377 -15.78 -20.06 -4.68
C GLY A 377 -14.78 -20.19 -3.51
N LYS A 378 -14.94 -21.23 -2.67
CA LYS A 378 -13.95 -21.54 -1.61
C LYS A 378 -12.58 -21.88 -2.21
N GLU A 379 -12.56 -22.69 -3.25
CA GLU A 379 -11.32 -23.05 -3.93
C GLU A 379 -10.64 -21.83 -4.55
N LEU A 380 -11.40 -20.94 -5.19
CA LEU A 380 -10.85 -19.70 -5.74
C LEU A 380 -10.28 -18.78 -4.65
N ARG A 381 -10.95 -18.65 -3.51
CA ARG A 381 -10.45 -17.89 -2.38
C ARG A 381 -9.14 -18.48 -1.82
N LEU A 382 -9.05 -19.79 -1.67
CA LEU A 382 -7.82 -20.45 -1.23
C LEU A 382 -6.71 -20.31 -2.28
N LYS A 383 -7.02 -20.36 -3.59
CA LYS A 383 -6.08 -20.04 -4.67
C LYS A 383 -5.54 -18.63 -4.55
N GLN A 384 -6.37 -17.61 -4.28
CA GLN A 384 -5.94 -16.23 -4.09
C GLN A 384 -4.96 -16.09 -2.92
N GLU A 385 -5.29 -16.68 -1.78
CA GLU A 385 -4.47 -16.60 -0.56
C GLU A 385 -3.11 -17.28 -0.75
N TYR A 386 -3.10 -18.44 -1.37
CA TYR A 386 -1.83 -19.13 -1.66
C TYR A 386 -1.04 -18.41 -2.75
N PHE A 387 -1.68 -17.94 -3.80
CA PHE A 387 -1.04 -17.25 -4.92
C PHE A 387 -0.16 -16.09 -4.47
N PHE A 388 -0.72 -15.13 -3.74
CA PHE A 388 0.08 -13.97 -3.33
C PHE A 388 1.07 -14.31 -2.21
N SER A 389 0.73 -15.26 -1.33
CA SER A 389 1.64 -15.75 -0.30
C SER A 389 2.87 -16.41 -0.89
N SER A 390 2.69 -17.33 -1.84
CA SER A 390 3.77 -18.05 -2.52
C SER A 390 4.66 -17.09 -3.31
N ALA A 391 4.08 -16.21 -4.15
CA ALA A 391 4.84 -15.25 -4.92
C ALA A 391 5.67 -14.31 -4.02
N SER A 392 5.10 -13.86 -2.92
CA SER A 392 5.77 -12.97 -1.96
C SER A 392 6.94 -13.67 -1.27
N VAL A 393 6.72 -14.88 -0.77
CA VAL A 393 7.79 -15.68 -0.12
C VAL A 393 8.91 -16.01 -1.09
N GLN A 394 8.57 -16.46 -2.31
CA GLN A 394 9.57 -16.74 -3.36
C GLN A 394 10.42 -15.49 -3.66
N ASN A 395 9.81 -14.31 -3.72
CA ASN A 395 10.52 -13.07 -3.92
C ASN A 395 11.50 -12.78 -2.76
N VAL A 396 11.05 -12.89 -1.51
CA VAL A 396 11.93 -12.65 -0.33
C VAL A 396 13.08 -13.66 -0.29
N VAL A 397 12.81 -14.94 -0.56
CA VAL A 397 13.81 -16.00 -0.64
C VAL A 397 14.82 -15.73 -1.76
N ASN A 398 14.34 -15.31 -2.94
CA ASN A 398 15.19 -14.97 -4.08
C ASN A 398 16.14 -13.80 -3.76
N GLU A 399 15.63 -12.74 -3.13
CA GLU A 399 16.46 -11.60 -2.72
C GLU A 399 17.50 -12.00 -1.65
N PHE A 400 17.13 -12.81 -0.68
CA PHE A 400 18.07 -13.29 0.33
C PHE A 400 19.13 -14.22 -0.27
N SER A 401 18.76 -15.09 -1.21
CA SER A 401 19.71 -16.00 -1.88
C SER A 401 20.85 -15.25 -2.60
N LYS A 402 20.60 -14.04 -3.11
CA LYS A 402 21.62 -13.20 -3.75
C LYS A 402 22.73 -12.72 -2.80
N LEU A 403 22.46 -12.77 -1.49
CA LEU A 403 23.45 -12.36 -0.45
C LEU A 403 24.48 -13.45 -0.18
N ASN A 404 24.25 -14.69 -0.61
CA ASN A 404 25.11 -15.84 -0.35
C ASN A 404 25.42 -16.06 1.14
N LEU A 405 24.47 -15.77 2.02
CA LEU A 405 24.55 -15.96 3.47
C LEU A 405 23.96 -17.30 3.91
N PRO A 406 24.35 -17.84 5.07
CA PRO A 406 23.70 -19.03 5.64
C PRO A 406 22.19 -18.80 5.87
N TRP A 407 21.37 -19.83 5.64
CA TRP A 407 19.92 -19.76 5.85
C TRP A 407 19.54 -19.44 7.29
N SER A 408 20.35 -19.83 8.28
CA SER A 408 20.17 -19.47 9.69
C SER A 408 20.16 -17.96 9.93
N ASP A 409 20.72 -17.17 9.03
CA ASP A 409 20.73 -15.71 9.11
C ASP A 409 19.50 -15.06 8.47
N PHE A 410 18.64 -15.81 7.78
CA PHE A 410 17.44 -15.31 7.11
C PHE A 410 16.58 -14.39 8.01
N PRO A 411 16.29 -14.72 9.30
CA PRO A 411 15.49 -13.87 10.18
C PRO A 411 16.19 -12.57 10.61
N LYS A 412 17.52 -12.48 10.47
CA LYS A 412 18.25 -11.24 10.79
C LYS A 412 17.98 -10.14 9.75
N TYR A 413 17.68 -10.53 8.51
CA TYR A 413 17.49 -9.63 7.39
C TYR A 413 16.03 -9.49 6.95
N ASN A 414 15.15 -10.39 7.38
CA ASN A 414 13.77 -10.43 6.91
C ASN A 414 12.81 -10.64 8.07
N THR A 415 11.70 -9.93 8.05
CA THR A 415 10.55 -10.16 8.92
C THR A 415 9.27 -9.97 8.11
N LEU A 416 8.34 -10.92 8.23
CA LEU A 416 7.07 -10.92 7.53
C LEU A 416 5.94 -10.73 8.54
N GLN A 417 5.10 -9.72 8.30
CA GLN A 417 3.90 -9.47 9.09
C GLN A 417 2.67 -9.95 8.33
N LEU A 418 1.94 -10.87 8.93
CA LEU A 418 0.72 -11.46 8.40
C LEU A 418 -0.49 -10.66 8.87
N ASN A 419 -1.21 -10.04 7.94
CA ASN A 419 -2.40 -9.26 8.21
C ASN A 419 -3.62 -10.17 8.12
N ASP A 420 -4.08 -10.67 9.27
CA ASP A 420 -5.09 -11.71 9.47
C ASP A 420 -4.65 -13.10 8.97
N THR A 421 -5.60 -14.03 8.80
CA THR A 421 -5.35 -15.41 8.39
C THR A 421 -5.06 -15.58 6.90
N HIS A 422 -5.44 -14.62 6.07
CA HIS A 422 -5.33 -14.68 4.62
C HIS A 422 -3.91 -15.02 4.09
N PRO A 423 -2.82 -14.44 4.63
CA PRO A 423 -1.46 -14.76 4.20
C PRO A 423 -0.79 -15.89 4.99
N THR A 424 -1.47 -16.65 5.84
CA THR A 424 -0.82 -17.65 6.71
C THR A 424 -0.14 -18.77 5.95
N LEU A 425 -0.59 -19.05 4.72
CA LEU A 425 0.07 -20.01 3.82
C LEU A 425 1.52 -19.61 3.46
N ALA A 426 1.89 -18.34 3.62
CA ALA A 426 3.26 -17.89 3.45
C ALA A 426 4.25 -18.59 4.40
N LEU A 427 3.81 -18.90 5.62
CA LEU A 427 4.59 -19.65 6.61
C LEU A 427 4.88 -21.07 6.11
N VAL A 428 3.84 -21.75 5.62
CA VAL A 428 3.95 -23.12 5.12
C VAL A 428 4.76 -23.18 3.82
N GLU A 429 4.62 -22.16 2.96
CA GLU A 429 5.41 -22.03 1.74
C GLU A 429 6.89 -21.81 2.04
N LEU A 430 7.25 -20.98 3.03
CA LEU A 430 8.65 -20.86 3.43
C LEU A 430 9.19 -22.19 3.96
N MET A 431 8.42 -22.93 4.78
CA MET A 431 8.79 -24.29 5.22
C MET A 431 9.05 -25.20 4.01
N ARG A 432 8.14 -25.22 3.03
CA ARG A 432 8.29 -26.04 1.81
C ARG A 432 9.60 -25.71 1.08
N ILE A 433 9.86 -24.43 0.85
CA ILE A 433 11.07 -24.00 0.14
C ILE A 433 12.33 -24.42 0.91
N LEU A 434 12.36 -24.21 2.23
CA LEU A 434 13.52 -24.58 3.06
C LEU A 434 13.77 -26.09 3.09
N LEU A 435 12.70 -26.89 3.22
CA LEU A 435 12.79 -28.34 3.27
C LEU A 435 13.11 -28.95 1.89
N ASP A 436 12.29 -28.62 0.87
CA ASP A 436 12.28 -29.35 -0.39
C ASP A 436 13.30 -28.79 -1.41
N GLU A 437 13.52 -27.47 -1.40
CA GLU A 437 14.42 -26.83 -2.36
C GLU A 437 15.82 -26.58 -1.79
N LYS A 438 15.90 -26.13 -0.52
CA LYS A 438 17.17 -25.82 0.13
C LYS A 438 17.76 -26.99 0.90
N GLY A 439 16.95 -28.01 1.21
CA GLY A 439 17.40 -29.26 1.83
C GLY A 439 17.78 -29.13 3.30
N LEU A 440 17.20 -28.16 4.02
CA LEU A 440 17.35 -28.02 5.46
C LEU A 440 16.58 -29.14 6.18
N ASP A 441 16.97 -29.44 7.41
CA ASP A 441 16.16 -30.28 8.27
C ASP A 441 14.95 -29.53 8.86
N TYR A 442 14.00 -30.27 9.42
CA TYR A 442 12.78 -29.69 9.98
C TYR A 442 13.06 -28.68 11.08
N GLY A 443 13.97 -29.00 12.01
CA GLY A 443 14.26 -28.13 13.17
C GLY A 443 14.86 -26.78 12.72
N GLU A 444 15.80 -26.81 11.80
CA GLU A 444 16.40 -25.61 11.23
C GLU A 444 15.35 -24.76 10.46
N ALA A 445 14.57 -25.41 9.59
CA ALA A 445 13.54 -24.73 8.82
C ALA A 445 12.47 -24.10 9.71
N PHE A 446 11.99 -24.85 10.71
CA PHE A 446 10.96 -24.37 11.63
C PHE A 446 11.46 -23.22 12.52
N TYR A 447 12.70 -23.29 13.00
CA TYR A 447 13.32 -22.19 13.73
C TYR A 447 13.39 -20.90 12.91
N ILE A 448 13.80 -20.98 11.63
CA ILE A 448 13.83 -19.84 10.72
C ILE A 448 12.43 -19.25 10.57
N VAL A 449 11.44 -20.09 10.32
CA VAL A 449 10.04 -19.65 10.14
C VAL A 449 9.51 -18.97 11.41
N GLN A 450 9.70 -19.56 12.59
CA GLN A 450 9.27 -18.96 13.86
C GLN A 450 9.89 -17.58 14.13
N LYS A 451 11.13 -17.36 13.70
CA LYS A 451 11.85 -16.08 13.91
C LYS A 451 11.55 -15.03 12.82
N THR A 452 10.90 -15.44 11.74
CA THR A 452 10.65 -14.59 10.57
C THR A 452 9.23 -14.03 10.57
N PHE A 453 8.22 -14.84 10.95
CA PHE A 453 6.82 -14.46 10.82
C PHE A 453 6.24 -13.86 12.11
N ASN A 454 5.36 -12.90 11.91
CA ASN A 454 4.54 -12.26 12.92
C ASN A 454 3.09 -12.24 12.43
N TYR A 455 2.13 -12.41 13.31
CA TYR A 455 0.71 -12.53 12.99
C TYR A 455 -0.12 -11.55 13.80
N THR A 456 -1.10 -10.92 13.16
CA THR A 456 -2.10 -10.11 13.83
C THR A 456 -3.50 -10.61 13.45
N ASN A 457 -4.32 -10.95 14.43
CA ASN A 457 -5.72 -11.26 14.26
C ASN A 457 -6.55 -9.97 14.28
N HIS A 458 -7.53 -9.87 13.38
CA HIS A 458 -8.41 -8.69 13.24
C HIS A 458 -9.87 -8.95 13.61
N THR A 459 -10.24 -10.18 13.93
CA THR A 459 -11.64 -10.52 14.19
C THR A 459 -11.82 -11.29 15.50
N VAL A 460 -12.97 -11.07 16.15
CA VAL A 460 -13.43 -11.87 17.32
C VAL A 460 -14.62 -12.75 16.96
N LEU A 461 -15.24 -12.53 15.80
CA LEU A 461 -16.44 -13.25 15.38
C LEU A 461 -16.07 -14.64 14.85
N PRO A 462 -16.61 -15.73 15.44
CA PRO A 462 -16.26 -17.09 15.02
C PRO A 462 -16.52 -17.39 13.54
N GLU A 463 -17.55 -16.77 12.96
CA GLU A 463 -17.92 -16.91 11.54
C GLU A 463 -16.89 -16.28 10.59
N ALA A 464 -16.11 -15.31 11.06
CA ALA A 464 -15.08 -14.64 10.28
C ALA A 464 -13.72 -15.35 10.39
N LEU A 465 -13.57 -16.34 11.29
CA LEU A 465 -12.37 -17.17 11.37
C LEU A 465 -12.39 -18.21 10.24
N GLU A 466 -11.34 -18.22 9.45
CA GLU A 466 -11.23 -19.13 8.31
C GLU A 466 -11.12 -20.59 8.75
N LYS A 467 -11.91 -21.44 8.08
CA LYS A 467 -11.92 -22.89 8.25
C LYS A 467 -11.94 -23.53 6.87
N TRP A 468 -10.90 -24.27 6.56
CA TRP A 468 -10.74 -24.94 5.29
C TRP A 468 -11.00 -26.45 5.42
N GLY A 469 -11.80 -27.00 4.53
CA GLY A 469 -11.99 -28.43 4.44
C GLY A 469 -10.68 -29.13 4.04
N VAL A 470 -10.37 -30.27 4.68
CA VAL A 470 -9.16 -31.03 4.37
C VAL A 470 -9.17 -31.50 2.92
N ASP A 471 -10.34 -31.87 2.38
CA ASP A 471 -10.55 -32.32 1.01
C ASP A 471 -10.17 -31.26 -0.03
N ILE A 472 -10.51 -30.00 0.18
CA ILE A 472 -10.12 -28.88 -0.70
C ILE A 472 -8.61 -28.68 -0.61
N PHE A 473 -8.08 -28.70 0.60
CA PHE A 473 -6.65 -28.48 0.85
C PHE A 473 -5.78 -29.59 0.26
N GLU A 474 -6.16 -30.85 0.46
CA GLU A 474 -5.46 -32.02 -0.07
C GLU A 474 -5.41 -32.01 -1.60
N ARG A 475 -6.53 -31.64 -2.24
CA ARG A 475 -6.58 -31.55 -3.69
C ARG A 475 -5.78 -30.38 -4.23
N LEU A 476 -5.89 -29.19 -3.62
CA LEU A 476 -5.30 -27.97 -4.14
C LEU A 476 -3.82 -27.83 -3.78
N LEU A 477 -3.46 -28.14 -2.53
CA LEU A 477 -2.15 -27.88 -1.92
C LEU A 477 -1.63 -29.12 -1.16
N PRO A 478 -1.48 -30.28 -1.80
CA PRO A 478 -1.15 -31.54 -1.11
C PRO A 478 0.14 -31.46 -0.29
N ARG A 479 1.17 -30.80 -0.80
CA ARG A 479 2.44 -30.65 -0.08
C ARG A 479 2.32 -29.76 1.15
N HIS A 480 1.55 -28.70 1.07
CA HIS A 480 1.31 -27.80 2.20
C HIS A 480 0.53 -28.51 3.30
N LEU A 481 -0.46 -29.34 2.95
CA LEU A 481 -1.18 -30.14 3.93
C LEU A 481 -0.26 -31.12 4.67
N GLU A 482 0.65 -31.82 3.97
CA GLU A 482 1.65 -32.67 4.61
C GLU A 482 2.52 -31.89 5.60
N ILE A 483 2.95 -30.67 5.24
CA ILE A 483 3.78 -29.83 6.13
C ILE A 483 2.96 -29.36 7.33
N ILE A 484 1.69 -28.99 7.16
CA ILE A 484 0.80 -28.63 8.26
C ILE A 484 0.65 -29.78 9.25
N TYR A 485 0.44 -31.00 8.77
CA TYR A 485 0.39 -32.19 9.62
C TYR A 485 1.72 -32.45 10.34
N LEU A 486 2.84 -32.21 9.67
CA LEU A 486 4.16 -32.34 10.27
C LEU A 486 4.37 -31.31 11.40
N ILE A 487 3.97 -30.06 11.18
CA ILE A 487 4.01 -29.00 12.22
C ILE A 487 3.13 -29.38 13.40
N ASN A 488 1.90 -29.85 13.13
CA ASN A 488 0.99 -30.28 14.17
C ASN A 488 1.53 -31.47 14.96
N TYR A 489 2.16 -32.44 14.30
CA TYR A 489 2.77 -33.59 14.98
C TYR A 489 3.84 -33.14 15.98
N PHE A 490 4.78 -32.31 15.58
CA PHE A 490 5.85 -31.82 16.48
C PHE A 490 5.30 -30.93 17.61
N PHE A 491 4.32 -30.09 17.31
CA PHE A 491 3.64 -29.28 18.32
C PHE A 491 2.96 -30.16 19.38
N MET A 492 2.26 -31.21 18.96
CA MET A 492 1.62 -32.13 19.90
C MET A 492 2.61 -32.94 20.73
N GLU A 493 3.81 -33.24 20.19
CA GLU A 493 4.88 -33.89 20.97
C GLU A 493 5.48 -32.91 22.01
N GLU A 494 5.57 -31.62 21.71
CA GLU A 494 6.06 -30.60 22.65
C GLU A 494 5.06 -30.35 23.79
N VAL A 495 3.76 -30.41 23.53
CA VAL A 495 2.70 -30.17 24.52
C VAL A 495 2.50 -31.38 25.47
N LYS A 496 2.85 -32.60 25.06
CA LYS A 496 2.80 -33.80 25.92
C LYS A 496 3.90 -33.79 26.98
#